data_3fdf49024b22ad2447b83afa52c64c72
#
_entry.id   3fdf49024b22ad2447b83afa52c64c72
#
_cell.length_a   1.000
_cell.length_b   1.000
_cell.length_c   1.000
_cell.angle_alpha   90.00
_cell.angle_beta   90.00
_cell.angle_gamma   90.00
#
_symmetry.space_group_name_H-M   'P 1'
#
loop_
_entity.id
_entity.type
_entity.pdbx_description
1 polymer ?
#
loop_
_entity_poly.entity_id
_entity_poly.type
_entity_poly.pdbx_seq_one_letter_code
_entity_poly.pdbx_strand_id
1 'polypeptide(L)'
;MRKLCFKCGLIRQGLFHDISKFSPAEFFPGAKYYQGYRSPQAKEREELGYSPAWLHHKGRNKHHFEYWTDFADGRRMFVEMPAKYLAEMICDRIAACKIYLKDKYSDDKPLEYFESKTDKEGMNSSTCEKLRYFLKMLKEEGEKQTFKSLKRYIKDNKKATR
;
A
#
# COMPACT_ATOMS: atom_id res chain seq x y z
N MET A 1 -2.64 8.50 7.04
CA MET A 1 -2.85 7.05 7.01
C MET A 1 -3.82 6.56 8.10
N ARG A 2 -3.51 6.69 9.40
CA ARG A 2 -4.33 6.19 10.53
C ARG A 2 -5.82 6.54 10.44
N LYS A 3 -6.15 7.83 10.21
CA LYS A 3 -7.55 8.29 10.05
C LYS A 3 -8.29 7.58 8.90
N LEU A 4 -7.61 7.28 7.80
CA LEU A 4 -8.19 6.59 6.65
C LEU A 4 -8.51 5.12 6.98
N CYS A 5 -7.59 4.41 7.65
CA CYS A 5 -7.85 3.08 8.16
C CYS A 5 -9.08 3.03 9.08
N PHE A 6 -9.24 4.02 9.96
CA PHE A 6 -10.39 4.07 10.87
C PHE A 6 -11.70 4.25 10.12
N LYS A 7 -11.74 5.00 9.02
CA LYS A 7 -12.93 5.11 8.15
C LYS A 7 -13.36 3.74 7.58
N CYS A 8 -12.39 2.84 7.32
CA CYS A 8 -12.66 1.47 6.87
C CYS A 8 -12.95 0.48 8.01
N GLY A 9 -12.86 0.89 9.28
CA GLY A 9 -12.97 0.00 10.43
C GLY A 9 -11.71 -0.82 10.72
N LEU A 10 -10.57 -0.46 10.15
CA LEU A 10 -9.25 -1.09 10.34
C LEU A 10 -8.50 -0.44 11.51
N ILE A 11 -9.06 -0.54 12.72
CA ILE A 11 -8.52 0.17 13.91
C ILE A 11 -7.13 -0.34 14.24
N ARG A 12 -6.94 -1.67 14.35
CA ARG A 12 -5.65 -2.27 14.71
C ARG A 12 -4.57 -1.96 13.67
N GLN A 13 -4.87 -2.13 12.39
CA GLN A 13 -3.93 -1.81 11.31
C GLN A 13 -3.57 -0.32 11.32
N GLY A 14 -4.56 0.57 11.50
CA GLY A 14 -4.29 2.00 11.55
C GLY A 14 -3.43 2.44 12.74
N LEU A 15 -3.49 1.73 13.88
CA LEU A 15 -2.64 2.00 15.05
C LEU A 15 -1.20 1.50 14.85
N PHE A 16 -1.05 0.32 14.26
CA PHE A 16 0.24 -0.36 14.10
C PHE A 16 0.82 -0.29 12.69
N HIS A 17 0.20 0.51 11.82
CA HIS A 17 0.69 0.71 10.47
C HIS A 17 2.15 1.17 10.48
N ASP A 18 2.96 0.45 9.73
CA ASP A 18 4.37 0.75 9.54
C ASP A 18 5.21 0.84 10.83
N ILE A 19 4.82 0.13 11.89
CA ILE A 19 5.60 0.12 13.13
C ILE A 19 7.05 -0.35 12.88
N SER A 20 7.29 -1.12 11.83
CA SER A 20 8.63 -1.54 11.40
C SER A 20 9.56 -0.36 11.08
N LYS A 21 9.01 0.80 10.71
CA LYS A 21 9.79 2.04 10.44
C LYS A 21 10.57 2.56 11.65
N PHE A 22 10.20 2.13 12.86
CA PHE A 22 10.96 2.43 14.07
C PHE A 22 12.12 1.47 14.33
N SER A 23 12.26 0.42 13.52
CA SER A 23 13.43 -0.46 13.60
C SER A 23 14.67 0.26 13.07
N PRO A 24 15.87 -0.02 13.60
CA PRO A 24 17.12 0.56 13.11
C PRO A 24 17.31 0.37 11.59
N ALA A 25 16.90 -0.79 11.05
CA ALA A 25 17.02 -1.14 9.65
C ALA A 25 16.21 -0.24 8.69
N GLU A 26 15.16 0.42 9.18
CA GLU A 26 14.34 1.35 8.40
C GLU A 26 14.54 2.79 8.86
N PHE A 27 14.70 3.02 10.16
CA PHE A 27 14.78 4.36 10.75
C PHE A 27 16.02 5.13 10.25
N PHE A 28 17.20 4.54 10.39
CA PHE A 28 18.45 5.22 10.00
C PHE A 28 18.55 5.48 8.49
N PRO A 29 18.28 4.50 7.59
CA PRO A 29 18.21 4.79 6.17
C PRO A 29 17.12 5.81 5.83
N GLY A 30 15.95 5.71 6.48
CA GLY A 30 14.86 6.65 6.32
C GLY A 30 15.28 8.09 6.61
N ALA A 31 16.01 8.33 7.70
CA ALA A 31 16.55 9.62 8.06
C ALA A 31 17.67 10.08 7.11
N LYS A 32 18.62 9.18 6.78
CA LYS A 32 19.77 9.49 5.89
C LYS A 32 19.32 9.92 4.50
N TYR A 33 18.32 9.21 3.93
CA TYR A 33 17.88 9.43 2.55
C TYR A 33 16.64 10.32 2.42
N TYR A 34 16.20 10.97 3.50
CA TYR A 34 15.04 11.84 3.49
C TYR A 34 15.27 13.09 2.63
N GLN A 35 14.35 13.36 1.70
CA GLN A 35 14.41 14.51 0.78
C GLN A 35 13.15 15.39 0.82
N GLY A 36 12.11 15.01 1.59
CA GLY A 36 10.89 15.78 1.77
C GLY A 36 9.84 15.71 0.65
N TYR A 37 10.23 15.31 -0.57
CA TYR A 37 9.34 15.31 -1.74
C TYR A 37 9.10 13.91 -2.35
N ARG A 38 9.87 12.92 -1.94
CA ARG A 38 9.72 11.52 -2.37
C ARG A 38 10.14 10.54 -1.27
N SER A 39 9.83 9.25 -1.49
CA SER A 39 10.23 8.20 -0.57
C SER A 39 11.75 8.12 -0.40
N PRO A 40 12.29 8.02 0.83
CA PRO A 40 13.72 7.81 1.09
C PRO A 40 14.29 6.58 0.37
N GLN A 41 13.51 5.51 0.23
CA GLN A 41 13.95 4.29 -0.46
C GLN A 41 14.25 4.52 -1.95
N ALA A 42 13.65 5.53 -2.57
CA ALA A 42 13.98 5.90 -3.95
C ALA A 42 15.44 6.39 -4.05
N LYS A 43 15.85 7.27 -3.11
CA LYS A 43 17.23 7.76 -3.05
C LYS A 43 18.21 6.67 -2.65
N GLU A 44 17.84 5.79 -1.72
CA GLU A 44 18.65 4.63 -1.34
C GLU A 44 18.92 3.71 -2.54
N ARG A 45 17.89 3.45 -3.40
CA ARG A 45 18.07 2.66 -4.64
C ARG A 45 19.00 3.33 -5.65
N GLU A 46 18.95 4.64 -5.77
CA GLU A 46 19.86 5.39 -6.67
C GLU A 46 21.33 5.23 -6.25
N GLU A 47 21.61 5.18 -4.95
CA GLU A 47 22.98 5.08 -4.44
C GLU A 47 23.49 3.63 -4.39
N LEU A 48 22.62 2.67 -4.01
CA LEU A 48 23.03 1.28 -3.74
C LEU A 48 22.59 0.28 -4.82
N GLY A 49 21.81 0.70 -5.83
CA GLY A 49 21.20 -0.18 -6.82
C GLY A 49 19.93 -0.89 -6.31
N TYR A 50 19.73 -0.96 -5.00
CA TYR A 50 18.53 -1.52 -4.34
C TYR A 50 18.32 -0.83 -2.99
N SER A 51 17.19 -1.14 -2.29
CA SER A 51 16.91 -0.57 -0.97
C SER A 51 16.80 -1.67 0.09
N PRO A 52 17.83 -1.85 0.95
CA PRO A 52 17.75 -2.74 2.11
C PRO A 52 16.59 -2.38 3.05
N ALA A 53 16.36 -1.08 3.28
CA ALA A 53 15.24 -0.62 4.09
C ALA A 53 13.88 -1.04 3.50
N TRP A 54 13.72 -0.99 2.17
CA TRP A 54 12.52 -1.46 1.50
C TRP A 54 12.35 -2.98 1.59
N LEU A 55 13.41 -3.74 1.42
CA LEU A 55 13.37 -5.21 1.58
C LEU A 55 12.92 -5.60 2.99
N HIS A 56 13.45 -4.92 4.01
CA HIS A 56 13.04 -5.11 5.40
C HIS A 56 11.56 -4.73 5.59
N HIS A 57 11.14 -3.59 5.04
CA HIS A 57 9.80 -3.03 5.18
C HIS A 57 8.74 -3.93 4.55
N LYS A 58 8.86 -4.24 3.26
CA LYS A 58 7.89 -5.05 2.53
C LYS A 58 7.76 -6.49 3.06
N GLY A 59 8.82 -7.05 3.62
CA GLY A 59 8.81 -8.38 4.23
C GLY A 59 8.08 -8.45 5.58
N ARG A 60 7.77 -7.30 6.22
CA ARG A 60 7.11 -7.20 7.53
C ARG A 60 5.72 -6.58 7.47
N ASN A 61 5.39 -5.89 6.39
CA ASN A 61 4.16 -5.13 6.26
C ASN A 61 3.23 -5.76 5.21
N LYS A 62 2.22 -6.46 5.68
CA LYS A 62 1.29 -7.25 4.85
C LYS A 62 0.40 -6.42 3.92
N HIS A 63 0.40 -5.09 4.04
CA HIS A 63 -0.29 -4.20 3.10
C HIS A 63 0.52 -3.92 1.83
N HIS A 64 1.77 -4.38 1.76
CA HIS A 64 2.54 -4.40 0.52
C HIS A 64 2.31 -5.69 -0.25
N PHE A 65 1.99 -5.57 -1.54
CA PHE A 65 1.66 -6.74 -2.37
C PHE A 65 2.86 -7.69 -2.55
N GLU A 66 4.09 -7.19 -2.48
CA GLU A 66 5.32 -7.98 -2.57
C GLU A 66 5.48 -8.97 -1.40
N TYR A 67 4.84 -8.72 -0.26
CA TYR A 67 4.75 -9.69 0.84
C TYR A 67 4.03 -10.98 0.41
N TRP A 68 3.08 -10.87 -0.52
CA TRP A 68 2.21 -11.94 -0.99
C TRP A 68 2.80 -12.67 -2.20
N THR A 69 4.10 -12.89 -2.16
CA THR A 69 4.84 -13.64 -3.19
C THR A 69 5.38 -14.91 -2.56
N ASP A 70 5.09 -16.05 -3.18
CA ASP A 70 5.58 -17.36 -2.80
C ASP A 70 6.38 -17.97 -3.94
N PHE A 71 7.10 -19.06 -3.67
CA PHE A 71 7.83 -19.81 -4.66
C PHE A 71 7.48 -21.29 -4.51
N ALA A 72 6.74 -21.82 -5.46
CA ALA A 72 6.30 -23.22 -5.47
C ALA A 72 6.46 -23.81 -6.87
N ASP A 73 6.79 -25.09 -6.96
CA ASP A 73 6.98 -25.84 -8.20
C ASP A 73 7.94 -25.18 -9.20
N GLY A 74 9.03 -24.60 -8.69
CA GLY A 74 10.03 -23.91 -9.49
C GLY A 74 9.57 -22.57 -10.08
N ARG A 75 8.44 -22.02 -9.66
CA ARG A 75 7.84 -20.80 -10.19
C ARG A 75 7.50 -19.82 -9.07
N ARG A 76 7.61 -18.52 -9.40
CA ARG A 76 7.11 -17.44 -8.55
C ARG A 76 5.58 -17.38 -8.66
N MET A 77 4.91 -17.38 -7.52
CA MET A 77 3.47 -17.28 -7.41
C MET A 77 3.08 -16.00 -6.69
N PHE A 78 2.09 -15.30 -7.22
CA PHE A 78 1.52 -14.11 -6.58
C PHE A 78 0.20 -14.48 -5.92
N VAL A 79 0.18 -14.42 -4.59
CA VAL A 79 -0.97 -14.78 -3.77
C VAL A 79 -1.93 -13.60 -3.66
N GLU A 80 -3.23 -13.86 -3.72
CA GLU A 80 -4.23 -12.81 -3.56
C GLU A 80 -4.18 -12.20 -2.15
N MET A 81 -4.16 -10.88 -2.08
CA MET A 81 -4.17 -10.17 -0.81
C MET A 81 -5.52 -10.29 -0.11
N PRO A 82 -5.55 -10.69 1.18
CA PRO A 82 -6.79 -10.65 1.97
C PRO A 82 -7.36 -9.23 2.06
N ALA A 83 -8.70 -9.13 2.05
CA ALA A 83 -9.45 -7.86 1.96
C ALA A 83 -8.96 -6.76 2.92
N LYS A 84 -8.60 -7.11 4.15
CA LYS A 84 -8.12 -6.14 5.15
C LYS A 84 -6.78 -5.51 4.79
N TYR A 85 -5.88 -6.26 4.17
CA TYR A 85 -4.56 -5.76 3.75
C TYR A 85 -4.63 -5.00 2.43
N LEU A 86 -5.50 -5.42 1.51
CA LEU A 86 -5.83 -4.63 0.33
C LEU A 86 -6.39 -3.26 0.70
N ALA A 87 -7.34 -3.21 1.64
CA ALA A 87 -7.91 -1.95 2.10
C ALA A 87 -6.87 -1.07 2.82
N GLU A 88 -5.97 -1.67 3.60
CA GLU A 88 -4.84 -0.97 4.21
C GLU A 88 -3.89 -0.39 3.16
N MET A 89 -3.55 -1.16 2.10
CA MET A 89 -2.75 -0.69 0.96
C MET A 89 -3.41 0.50 0.26
N ILE A 90 -4.74 0.46 0.04
CA ILE A 90 -5.48 1.58 -0.56
C ILE A 90 -5.39 2.82 0.32
N CYS A 91 -5.59 2.68 1.63
CA CYS A 91 -5.44 3.79 2.57
C CYS A 91 -4.03 4.38 2.55
N ASP A 92 -3.00 3.54 2.45
CA ASP A 92 -1.61 3.97 2.40
C ASP A 92 -1.30 4.74 1.10
N ARG A 93 -1.73 4.23 -0.05
CA ARG A 93 -1.57 4.91 -1.34
C ARG A 93 -2.23 6.29 -1.35
N ILE A 94 -3.46 6.40 -0.84
CA ILE A 94 -4.16 7.68 -0.71
C ILE A 94 -3.39 8.63 0.21
N ALA A 95 -2.92 8.14 1.36
CA ALA A 95 -2.16 8.95 2.31
C ALA A 95 -0.83 9.43 1.73
N ALA A 96 -0.11 8.56 1.03
CA ALA A 96 1.15 8.90 0.36
C ALA A 96 0.94 9.97 -0.71
N CYS A 97 -0.08 9.81 -1.58
CA CYS A 97 -0.42 10.84 -2.57
C CYS A 97 -0.74 12.19 -1.93
N LYS A 98 -1.51 12.22 -0.83
CA LYS A 98 -1.81 13.46 -0.10
C LYS A 98 -0.56 14.13 0.47
N ILE A 99 0.37 13.35 1.02
CA ILE A 99 1.61 13.88 1.62
C ILE A 99 2.55 14.43 0.55
N TYR A 100 2.76 13.69 -0.55
CA TYR A 100 3.73 14.10 -1.58
C TYR A 100 3.20 15.15 -2.55
N LEU A 101 1.90 15.14 -2.84
CA LEU A 101 1.29 16.10 -3.78
C LEU A 101 0.75 17.37 -3.09
N LYS A 102 0.48 17.33 -1.78
CA LYS A 102 -0.04 18.47 -1.02
C LYS A 102 -1.25 19.11 -1.72
N ASP A 103 -1.16 20.39 -2.08
CA ASP A 103 -2.24 21.14 -2.73
C ASP A 103 -2.56 20.65 -4.16
N LYS A 104 -1.66 19.85 -4.75
CA LYS A 104 -1.89 19.23 -6.06
C LYS A 104 -2.61 17.88 -5.98
N TYR A 105 -2.98 17.45 -4.77
CA TYR A 105 -3.74 16.21 -4.60
C TYR A 105 -5.18 16.38 -5.10
N SER A 106 -5.65 15.37 -5.82
CA SER A 106 -7.07 15.13 -6.15
C SER A 106 -7.34 13.63 -6.11
N ASP A 107 -8.61 13.23 -6.03
CA ASP A 107 -8.98 11.82 -5.81
C ASP A 107 -8.66 10.89 -7.00
N ASP A 108 -8.27 11.42 -8.16
CA ASP A 108 -7.77 10.68 -9.32
C ASP A 108 -6.27 10.33 -9.21
N LYS A 109 -5.48 11.06 -8.42
CA LYS A 109 -4.02 10.88 -8.31
C LYS A 109 -3.57 9.49 -7.88
N PRO A 110 -4.22 8.81 -6.91
CA PRO A 110 -3.86 7.44 -6.56
C PRO A 110 -4.05 6.45 -7.71
N LEU A 111 -5.07 6.65 -8.56
CA LEU A 111 -5.28 5.85 -9.76
C LEU A 111 -4.22 6.13 -10.83
N GLU A 112 -3.94 7.40 -11.12
CA GLU A 112 -2.89 7.80 -12.08
C GLU A 112 -1.54 7.21 -11.68
N TYR A 113 -1.17 7.33 -10.41
CA TYR A 113 0.07 6.73 -9.88
C TYR A 113 0.10 5.22 -10.06
N PHE A 114 -1.00 4.52 -9.76
CA PHE A 114 -1.10 3.08 -9.94
C PHE A 114 -0.97 2.67 -11.43
N GLU A 115 -1.64 3.39 -12.34
CA GLU A 115 -1.58 3.06 -13.77
C GLU A 115 -0.22 3.40 -14.41
N SER A 116 0.52 4.38 -13.87
CA SER A 116 1.85 4.76 -14.35
C SER A 116 2.97 3.78 -13.95
N LYS A 117 2.71 2.85 -12.99
CA LYS A 117 3.72 1.92 -12.49
C LYS A 117 3.68 0.59 -13.21
N THR A 118 4.87 0.03 -13.41
CA THR A 118 5.08 -1.33 -13.93
C THR A 118 4.92 -2.42 -12.85
N ASP A 119 4.75 -2.02 -11.59
CA ASP A 119 4.65 -2.92 -10.43
C ASP A 119 3.51 -3.96 -10.52
N LYS A 120 2.60 -3.77 -11.49
CA LYS A 120 1.48 -4.69 -11.75
C LYS A 120 1.93 -6.12 -12.09
N GLU A 121 3.11 -6.28 -12.67
CA GLU A 121 3.68 -7.59 -13.04
C GLU A 121 4.01 -8.47 -11.83
N GLY A 122 4.22 -7.86 -10.66
CA GLY A 122 4.50 -8.56 -9.41
C GLY A 122 3.28 -8.74 -8.50
N MET A 123 2.07 -8.39 -8.97
CA MET A 123 0.85 -8.45 -8.19
C MET A 123 -0.10 -9.53 -8.71
N ASN A 124 -0.77 -10.24 -7.80
CA ASN A 124 -1.85 -11.16 -8.18
C ASN A 124 -2.94 -10.41 -8.98
N SER A 125 -3.45 -11.01 -10.07
CA SER A 125 -4.42 -10.38 -10.97
C SER A 125 -5.69 -9.93 -10.25
N SER A 126 -6.28 -10.77 -9.40
CA SER A 126 -7.47 -10.44 -8.60
C SER A 126 -7.21 -9.26 -7.66
N THR A 127 -6.03 -9.21 -7.01
CA THR A 127 -5.61 -8.06 -6.18
C THR A 127 -5.50 -6.78 -7.02
N CYS A 128 -4.89 -6.88 -8.20
CA CYS A 128 -4.71 -5.75 -9.13
C CYS A 128 -6.06 -5.18 -9.59
N GLU A 129 -6.99 -6.05 -9.99
CA GLU A 129 -8.35 -5.67 -10.42
C GLU A 129 -9.15 -4.99 -9.29
N LYS A 130 -9.11 -5.56 -8.08
CA LYS A 130 -9.78 -4.99 -6.90
C LYS A 130 -9.18 -3.65 -6.49
N LEU A 131 -7.86 -3.52 -6.52
CA LEU A 131 -7.19 -2.25 -6.28
C LEU A 131 -7.65 -1.20 -7.28
N ARG A 132 -7.60 -1.51 -8.58
CA ARG A 132 -8.07 -0.63 -9.66
C ARG A 132 -9.52 -0.24 -9.47
N TYR A 133 -10.39 -1.17 -9.13
CA TYR A 133 -11.81 -0.91 -8.87
C TYR A 133 -12.02 0.15 -7.79
N PHE A 134 -11.38 0.00 -6.63
CA PHE A 134 -11.52 0.98 -5.55
C PHE A 134 -10.86 2.33 -5.84
N LEU A 135 -9.76 2.36 -6.60
CA LEU A 135 -9.13 3.60 -7.02
C LEU A 135 -9.96 4.35 -8.08
N LYS A 136 -10.66 3.63 -8.97
CA LYS A 136 -11.65 4.23 -9.88
C LYS A 136 -12.83 4.79 -9.11
N MET A 137 -13.37 4.04 -8.14
CA MET A 137 -14.45 4.53 -7.27
C MET A 137 -14.03 5.79 -6.50
N LEU A 138 -12.78 5.86 -6.03
CA LEU A 138 -12.25 7.06 -5.38
C LEU A 138 -12.30 8.27 -6.32
N LYS A 139 -11.84 8.10 -7.56
CA LYS A 139 -11.85 9.14 -8.59
C LYS A 139 -13.27 9.61 -8.93
N GLU A 140 -14.22 8.68 -9.05
CA GLU A 140 -15.56 8.93 -9.58
C GLU A 140 -16.55 9.35 -8.49
N GLU A 141 -16.46 8.73 -7.30
CA GLU A 141 -17.46 8.87 -6.22
C GLU A 141 -16.88 9.51 -4.93
N GLY A 142 -15.56 9.74 -4.91
CA GLY A 142 -14.85 10.38 -3.80
C GLY A 142 -14.64 9.49 -2.57
N GLU A 143 -13.92 10.01 -1.60
CA GLU A 143 -13.50 9.25 -0.40
C GLU A 143 -14.66 8.67 0.41
N LYS A 144 -15.73 9.42 0.61
CA LYS A 144 -16.84 8.99 1.48
C LYS A 144 -17.43 7.66 1.01
N GLN A 145 -17.73 7.55 -0.27
CA GLN A 145 -18.32 6.36 -0.85
C GLN A 145 -17.31 5.22 -0.91
N THR A 146 -16.08 5.50 -1.33
CA THR A 146 -15.01 4.51 -1.38
C THR A 146 -14.75 3.86 -0.03
N PHE A 147 -14.64 4.64 1.06
CA PHE A 147 -14.43 4.07 2.39
C PHE A 147 -15.64 3.30 2.93
N LYS A 148 -16.87 3.70 2.60
CA LYS A 148 -18.07 2.93 2.90
C LYS A 148 -18.04 1.57 2.21
N SER A 149 -17.69 1.54 0.94
CA SER A 149 -17.60 0.33 0.11
C SER A 149 -16.46 -0.58 0.58
N LEU A 150 -15.28 -0.03 0.90
CA LEU A 150 -14.15 -0.77 1.50
C LEU A 150 -14.55 -1.42 2.83
N LYS A 151 -15.24 -0.69 3.71
CA LYS A 151 -15.70 -1.24 4.99
C LYS A 151 -16.65 -2.43 4.80
N ARG A 152 -17.56 -2.34 3.82
CA ARG A 152 -18.45 -3.44 3.45
C ARG A 152 -17.67 -4.61 2.89
N TYR A 153 -16.77 -4.36 1.94
CA TYR A 153 -15.92 -5.38 1.34
C TYR A 153 -15.11 -6.16 2.38
N ILE A 154 -14.50 -5.48 3.35
CA ILE A 154 -13.78 -6.13 4.46
C ILE A 154 -14.72 -7.02 5.28
N LYS A 155 -15.93 -6.54 5.59
CA LYS A 155 -16.92 -7.31 6.37
C LYS A 155 -17.34 -8.58 5.66
N ASP A 156 -17.62 -8.48 4.35
CA ASP A 156 -18.13 -9.59 3.54
C ASP A 156 -17.04 -10.66 3.31
N ASN A 157 -15.76 -10.25 3.34
CA ASN A 157 -14.60 -11.14 3.11
C ASN A 157 -13.84 -11.54 4.39
N LYS A 158 -14.39 -11.32 5.58
CA LYS A 158 -13.74 -11.70 6.87
C LYS A 158 -13.50 -13.21 7.01
N LYS A 159 -14.28 -14.06 6.36
CA LYS A 159 -14.19 -15.52 6.46
C LYS A 159 -13.07 -16.12 5.61
N ALA A 160 -12.60 -15.43 4.58
CA ALA A 160 -11.52 -15.91 3.69
C ALA A 160 -10.10 -15.79 4.28
N THR A 161 -9.97 -15.39 5.54
CA THR A 161 -8.67 -15.04 6.16
C THR A 161 -8.34 -15.93 7.37
N ARG A 162 -8.92 -17.13 7.43
CA ARG A 162 -8.54 -18.17 8.41
C ARG A 162 -7.68 -19.22 7.77
#